data_c63dac2c2d22be93a5fb4ecc84e01e27
#
_entry.id   c63dac2c2d22be93a5fb4ecc84e01e27
#
_cell.length_a   1.000
_cell.length_b   1.000
_cell.length_c   1.000
_cell.angle_alpha   90.00
_cell.angle_beta   90.00
_cell.angle_gamma   90.00
#
_symmetry.space_group_name_H-M   'P 1'
#
loop_
_entity.id
_entity.type
_entity.pdbx_description
1 polymer ?
#
loop_
_entity_poly.entity_id
_entity_poly.type
_entity_poly.pdbx_seq_one_letter_code
_entity_poly.pdbx_strand_id
1 'polypeptide(L)'
;MDFGLTDNVVLVTGGAKGIGLGVAQVLAREGAIAAIVGRNAEDNAVAVRSVIEAGGQAWSVAAELAQPGECQRAVEATVAEFGRIDGLVNNAGINDGVSLEAGDAERFVASLRKNLLHYYEMAHFALPELKKSRGAIVNIGSKVAETGQGGTSAYAAANGGRNSLTREWAVELAEYHIRVNAVIVAECWTPMYETWLGSVEDPAATRRQIENRIPFENRMTTCEEIANMTVFLLSPRSSHTTGQLIHVDGGYTHLDRAVIRV
;
A
#
# COMPACT_ATOMS: atom_id res chain seq x y z
N MET A 1 0.48 22.09 -6.70
CA MET A 1 0.36 22.38 -5.24
C MET A 1 1.62 21.79 -4.62
N ASP A 2 2.35 22.54 -3.84
CA ASP A 2 3.50 22.01 -3.12
C ASP A 2 3.00 21.21 -1.90
N PHE A 3 3.38 19.94 -1.83
CA PHE A 3 3.01 19.07 -0.70
C PHE A 3 3.93 19.21 0.51
N GLY A 4 5.04 19.95 0.40
CA GLY A 4 5.98 20.17 1.49
C GLY A 4 6.69 18.90 1.94
N LEU A 5 7.06 18.03 1.00
CA LEU A 5 7.70 16.75 1.26
C LEU A 5 9.19 16.73 0.87
N THR A 6 9.73 17.85 0.42
CA THR A 6 11.13 17.96 0.01
C THR A 6 12.06 17.41 1.11
N ASP A 7 12.99 16.53 0.72
CA ASP A 7 13.98 15.84 1.57
C ASP A 7 13.39 14.93 2.66
N ASN A 8 12.08 14.71 2.69
CA ASN A 8 11.46 13.73 3.57
C ASN A 8 11.82 12.31 3.11
N VAL A 9 12.22 11.45 4.04
CA VAL A 9 12.48 10.04 3.79
C VAL A 9 11.22 9.23 4.06
N VAL A 10 10.67 8.63 3.01
CA VAL A 10 9.46 7.83 3.10
C VAL A 10 9.76 6.38 2.76
N LEU A 11 9.53 5.49 3.73
CA LEU A 11 9.75 4.06 3.58
C LEU A 11 8.52 3.42 2.94
N VAL A 12 8.71 2.73 1.79
CA VAL A 12 7.63 2.15 0.98
C VAL A 12 7.82 0.66 0.85
N THR A 13 6.98 -0.14 1.54
CA THR A 13 7.02 -1.60 1.43
C THR A 13 6.36 -2.07 0.13
N GLY A 14 6.97 -3.06 -0.55
CA GLY A 14 6.54 -3.47 -1.88
C GLY A 14 6.70 -2.38 -2.94
N GLY A 15 7.68 -1.47 -2.76
CA GLY A 15 7.88 -0.28 -3.58
C GLY A 15 8.47 -0.52 -4.97
N ALA A 16 8.81 -1.78 -5.31
CA ALA A 16 9.47 -2.08 -6.58
C ALA A 16 8.53 -2.20 -7.79
N LYS A 17 7.23 -2.43 -7.57
CA LYS A 17 6.24 -2.66 -8.63
C LYS A 17 4.85 -2.11 -8.25
N GLY A 18 3.99 -1.97 -9.24
CA GLY A 18 2.57 -1.66 -9.06
C GLY A 18 2.32 -0.39 -8.26
N ILE A 19 1.42 -0.46 -7.28
CA ILE A 19 1.03 0.67 -6.44
C ILE A 19 2.22 1.25 -5.69
N GLY A 20 3.07 0.40 -5.09
CA GLY A 20 4.25 0.85 -4.35
C GLY A 20 5.25 1.62 -5.21
N LEU A 21 5.48 1.19 -6.46
CA LEU A 21 6.31 1.94 -7.40
C LEU A 21 5.65 3.27 -7.79
N GLY A 22 4.34 3.27 -8.03
CA GLY A 22 3.59 4.52 -8.26
C GLY A 22 3.76 5.51 -7.11
N VAL A 23 3.69 5.04 -5.86
CA VAL A 23 3.94 5.87 -4.66
C VAL A 23 5.37 6.41 -4.66
N ALA A 24 6.38 5.57 -4.92
CA ALA A 24 7.78 6.00 -4.97
C ALA A 24 8.00 7.09 -6.04
N GLN A 25 7.38 6.95 -7.21
CA GLN A 25 7.45 7.93 -8.29
C GLN A 25 6.78 9.26 -7.94
N VAL A 26 5.59 9.22 -7.30
CA VAL A 26 4.89 10.46 -6.89
C VAL A 26 5.65 11.15 -5.76
N LEU A 27 6.17 10.42 -4.76
CA LEU A 27 7.03 10.96 -3.71
C LEU A 27 8.24 11.70 -4.29
N ALA A 28 8.91 11.07 -5.24
CA ALA A 28 10.08 11.65 -5.89
C ALA A 28 9.76 12.94 -6.68
N ARG A 29 8.60 13.01 -7.34
CA ARG A 29 8.12 14.23 -7.99
C ARG A 29 7.83 15.37 -7.01
N GLU A 30 7.49 15.04 -5.78
CA GLU A 30 7.27 16.00 -4.69
C GLU A 30 8.55 16.30 -3.88
N GLY A 31 9.72 15.87 -4.38
CA GLY A 31 11.03 16.13 -3.79
C GLY A 31 11.38 15.24 -2.58
N ALA A 32 10.57 14.24 -2.27
CA ALA A 32 10.86 13.28 -1.20
C ALA A 32 11.83 12.19 -1.67
N ILE A 33 12.47 11.53 -0.73
CA ILE A 33 13.34 10.36 -0.96
C ILE A 33 12.49 9.11 -0.75
N ALA A 34 12.31 8.31 -1.79
CA ALA A 34 11.61 7.04 -1.71
C ALA A 34 12.56 5.91 -1.27
N ALA A 35 12.45 5.46 -0.01
CA ALA A 35 13.17 4.29 0.50
C ALA A 35 12.36 3.02 0.21
N ILE A 36 12.70 2.32 -0.86
CA ILE A 36 11.99 1.15 -1.37
C ILE A 36 12.40 -0.11 -0.62
N VAL A 37 11.43 -0.81 -0.06
CA VAL A 37 11.61 -2.15 0.53
C VAL A 37 10.92 -3.18 -0.35
N GLY A 38 11.68 -4.09 -0.94
CA GLY A 38 11.16 -5.17 -1.77
C GLY A 38 12.03 -6.42 -1.67
N ARG A 39 11.46 -7.59 -1.87
CA ARG A 39 12.16 -8.87 -1.68
C ARG A 39 13.20 -9.21 -2.77
N ASN A 40 13.00 -8.69 -3.98
CA ASN A 40 13.90 -8.95 -5.11
C ASN A 40 14.81 -7.74 -5.36
N ALA A 41 16.13 -7.94 -5.23
CA ALA A 41 17.11 -6.88 -5.37
C ALA A 41 17.18 -6.30 -6.79
N GLU A 42 16.97 -7.12 -7.83
CA GLU A 42 16.97 -6.67 -9.22
C GLU A 42 15.77 -5.77 -9.52
N ASP A 43 14.57 -6.18 -9.08
CA ASP A 43 13.35 -5.37 -9.21
C ASP A 43 13.50 -4.04 -8.47
N ASN A 44 14.07 -4.06 -7.27
CA ASN A 44 14.37 -2.85 -6.50
C ASN A 44 15.34 -1.93 -7.27
N ALA A 45 16.41 -2.48 -7.85
CA ALA A 45 17.37 -1.70 -8.62
C ALA A 45 16.74 -1.08 -9.88
N VAL A 46 15.84 -1.80 -10.55
CA VAL A 46 15.07 -1.27 -11.68
C VAL A 46 14.17 -0.11 -11.24
N ALA A 47 13.45 -0.27 -10.13
CA ALA A 47 12.58 0.77 -9.58
C ALA A 47 13.37 2.03 -9.20
N VAL A 48 14.49 1.88 -8.49
CA VAL A 48 15.37 2.99 -8.10
C VAL A 48 15.87 3.74 -9.35
N ARG A 49 16.37 3.01 -10.36
CA ARG A 49 16.82 3.66 -11.61
C ARG A 49 15.69 4.44 -12.28
N SER A 50 14.49 3.89 -12.38
CA SER A 50 13.36 4.57 -13.01
C SER A 50 12.98 5.87 -12.31
N VAL A 51 13.10 5.93 -10.99
CA VAL A 51 12.86 7.15 -10.20
C VAL A 51 13.97 8.17 -10.41
N ILE A 52 15.24 7.75 -10.41
CA ILE A 52 16.39 8.64 -10.62
C ILE A 52 16.42 9.20 -12.06
N GLU A 53 16.13 8.39 -13.07
CA GLU A 53 16.02 8.81 -14.47
C GLU A 53 14.90 9.84 -14.69
N ALA A 54 13.84 9.78 -13.87
CA ALA A 54 12.79 10.79 -13.85
C ALA A 54 13.15 12.06 -13.05
N GLY A 55 14.38 12.17 -12.54
CA GLY A 55 14.90 13.33 -11.81
C GLY A 55 14.60 13.33 -10.31
N GLY A 56 14.12 12.20 -9.76
CA GLY A 56 13.81 12.06 -8.34
C GLY A 56 14.93 11.39 -7.52
N GLN A 57 14.66 11.14 -6.25
CA GLN A 57 15.55 10.48 -5.33
C GLN A 57 14.93 9.17 -4.82
N ALA A 58 15.67 8.07 -4.91
CA ALA A 58 15.26 6.79 -4.37
C ALA A 58 16.47 5.95 -3.95
N TRP A 59 16.23 5.08 -2.98
CA TRP A 59 17.14 4.08 -2.48
C TRP A 59 16.37 2.80 -2.19
N SER A 60 17.06 1.67 -2.06
CA SER A 60 16.35 0.43 -1.77
C SER A 60 17.10 -0.53 -0.86
N VAL A 61 16.33 -1.34 -0.14
CA VAL A 61 16.82 -2.48 0.62
C VAL A 61 16.03 -3.73 0.25
N ALA A 62 16.76 -4.83 -0.02
CA ALA A 62 16.11 -6.13 -0.26
C ALA A 62 15.73 -6.77 1.07
N ALA A 63 14.44 -7.07 1.28
CA ALA A 63 13.92 -7.73 2.47
C ALA A 63 12.67 -8.55 2.17
N GLU A 64 12.63 -9.80 2.67
CA GLU A 64 11.41 -10.64 2.67
C GLU A 64 10.66 -10.43 3.99
N LEU A 65 9.73 -9.49 3.99
CA LEU A 65 9.05 -8.98 5.20
C LEU A 65 8.24 -10.04 5.98
N ALA A 66 7.95 -11.19 5.37
CA ALA A 66 7.33 -12.31 6.08
C ALA A 66 8.32 -13.13 6.92
N GLN A 67 9.62 -12.88 6.79
CA GLN A 67 10.66 -13.55 7.56
C GLN A 67 10.99 -12.79 8.85
N PRO A 68 11.22 -13.49 9.98
CA PRO A 68 11.56 -12.86 11.25
C PRO A 68 12.80 -11.97 11.13
N GLY A 69 12.73 -10.76 11.72
CA GLY A 69 13.84 -9.81 11.78
C GLY A 69 14.04 -8.96 10.51
N GLU A 70 13.43 -9.32 9.39
CA GLU A 70 13.62 -8.60 8.12
C GLU A 70 12.98 -7.19 8.14
N CYS A 71 11.86 -7.02 8.83
CA CYS A 71 11.25 -5.69 9.01
C CYS A 71 12.17 -4.77 9.82
N GLN A 72 12.74 -5.27 10.93
CA GLN A 72 13.70 -4.54 11.74
C GLN A 72 14.93 -4.16 10.91
N ARG A 73 15.53 -5.12 10.22
CA ARG A 73 16.71 -4.89 9.36
C ARG A 73 16.47 -3.85 8.28
N ALA A 74 15.29 -3.86 7.64
CA ALA A 74 14.95 -2.89 6.61
C ALA A 74 14.83 -1.47 7.16
N VAL A 75 14.23 -1.31 8.35
CA VAL A 75 14.13 -0.02 9.04
C VAL A 75 15.51 0.47 9.47
N GLU A 76 16.31 -0.38 10.14
CA GLU A 76 17.67 -0.03 10.58
C GLU A 76 18.58 0.37 9.41
N ALA A 77 18.50 -0.33 8.27
CA ALA A 77 19.23 0.03 7.06
C ALA A 77 18.82 1.40 6.51
N THR A 78 17.51 1.72 6.54
CA THR A 78 17.02 3.03 6.12
C THR A 78 17.52 4.15 7.04
N VAL A 79 17.51 3.89 8.36
CA VAL A 79 18.02 4.87 9.36
C VAL A 79 19.52 5.03 9.23
N ALA A 80 20.26 3.96 8.97
CA ALA A 80 21.71 4.03 8.75
C ALA A 80 22.08 4.87 7.52
N GLU A 81 21.28 4.80 6.46
CA GLU A 81 21.51 5.56 5.22
C GLU A 81 21.13 7.04 5.36
N PHE A 82 19.97 7.34 5.95
CA PHE A 82 19.39 8.70 5.91
C PHE A 82 19.31 9.38 7.28
N GLY A 83 19.53 8.66 8.39
CA GLY A 83 19.42 9.20 9.74
C GLY A 83 18.00 9.56 10.20
N ARG A 84 16.96 9.28 9.37
CA ARG A 84 15.57 9.65 9.65
C ARG A 84 14.56 8.80 8.86
N ILE A 85 13.32 8.78 9.36
CA ILE A 85 12.13 8.33 8.62
C ILE A 85 11.01 9.33 8.93
N ASP A 86 10.42 9.90 7.86
CA ASP A 86 9.34 10.90 7.95
C ASP A 86 7.97 10.33 7.60
N GLY A 87 7.96 9.21 6.89
CA GLY A 87 6.74 8.53 6.52
C GLY A 87 6.93 7.04 6.32
N LEU A 88 5.84 6.29 6.53
CA LEU A 88 5.78 4.87 6.24
C LEU A 88 4.56 4.57 5.37
N VAL A 89 4.78 3.91 4.25
CA VAL A 89 3.73 3.33 3.41
C VAL A 89 3.79 1.81 3.50
N ASN A 90 2.87 1.25 4.25
CA ASN A 90 2.64 -0.19 4.29
C ASN A 90 1.81 -0.59 3.07
N ASN A 91 2.45 -1.16 2.04
CA ASN A 91 1.82 -1.54 0.79
C ASN A 91 2.05 -3.02 0.42
N ALA A 92 3.14 -3.62 0.85
CA ALA A 92 3.43 -5.02 0.51
C ALA A 92 2.27 -5.96 0.86
N GLY A 93 2.00 -6.92 -0.01
CA GLY A 93 0.95 -7.92 0.20
C GLY A 93 0.65 -8.71 -1.06
N ILE A 94 -0.06 -9.81 -0.88
CA ILE A 94 -0.47 -10.71 -1.96
C ILE A 94 -1.79 -11.40 -1.61
N ASN A 95 -2.72 -11.47 -2.56
CA ASN A 95 -3.87 -12.34 -2.44
C ASN A 95 -3.45 -13.77 -2.82
N ASP A 96 -3.21 -14.60 -1.82
CA ASP A 96 -2.71 -15.98 -1.99
C ASP A 96 -3.84 -17.04 -2.00
N GLY A 97 -5.11 -16.61 -2.13
CA GLY A 97 -6.23 -17.50 -2.41
C GLY A 97 -6.58 -18.46 -1.27
N VAL A 98 -6.23 -18.15 -0.02
CA VAL A 98 -6.59 -19.00 1.13
C VAL A 98 -8.07 -18.84 1.45
N SER A 99 -8.88 -19.81 0.99
CA SER A 99 -10.33 -19.83 1.15
C SER A 99 -10.78 -20.57 2.41
N LEU A 100 -12.07 -20.50 2.71
CA LEU A 100 -12.65 -21.28 3.81
C LEU A 100 -12.70 -22.77 3.49
N GLU A 101 -13.01 -23.13 2.25
CA GLU A 101 -13.19 -24.53 1.84
C GLU A 101 -11.84 -25.26 1.61
N ALA A 102 -10.91 -24.61 0.86
CA ALA A 102 -9.64 -25.21 0.48
C ALA A 102 -8.44 -24.77 1.31
N GLY A 103 -8.67 -23.93 2.33
CA GLY A 103 -7.66 -23.46 3.27
C GLY A 103 -7.55 -24.35 4.50
N ASP A 104 -6.50 -24.09 5.27
CA ASP A 104 -6.28 -24.64 6.60
C ASP A 104 -5.70 -23.56 7.53
N ALA A 105 -5.59 -23.88 8.83
CA ALA A 105 -5.11 -22.93 9.85
C ALA A 105 -3.65 -22.50 9.60
N GLU A 106 -2.79 -23.39 9.13
CA GLU A 106 -1.39 -23.10 8.88
C GLU A 106 -1.24 -22.11 7.70
N ARG A 107 -1.91 -22.39 6.58
CA ARG A 107 -1.96 -21.48 5.43
C ARG A 107 -2.61 -20.15 5.77
N PHE A 108 -3.65 -20.15 6.60
CA PHE A 108 -4.30 -18.93 7.07
C PHE A 108 -3.32 -18.05 7.86
N VAL A 109 -2.58 -18.61 8.83
CA VAL A 109 -1.57 -17.88 9.60
C VAL A 109 -0.42 -17.42 8.72
N ALA A 110 0.05 -18.25 7.77
CA ALA A 110 1.08 -17.86 6.82
C ALA A 110 0.64 -16.66 5.94
N SER A 111 -0.62 -16.63 5.53
CA SER A 111 -1.21 -15.50 4.80
C SER A 111 -1.26 -14.23 5.65
N LEU A 112 -1.62 -14.34 6.94
CA LEU A 112 -1.58 -13.19 7.86
C LEU A 112 -0.16 -12.64 8.04
N ARG A 113 0.88 -13.47 8.07
CA ARG A 113 2.28 -13.02 8.09
C ARG A 113 2.63 -12.21 6.86
N LYS A 114 2.22 -12.67 5.66
CA LYS A 114 2.48 -12.00 4.37
C LYS A 114 1.66 -10.74 4.14
N ASN A 115 0.56 -10.53 4.88
CA ASN A 115 -0.42 -9.49 4.58
C ASN A 115 -0.78 -8.57 5.75
N LEU A 116 -0.40 -8.91 6.99
CA LEU A 116 -0.76 -8.12 8.18
C LEU A 116 0.38 -7.93 9.14
N LEU A 117 1.10 -9.02 9.53
CA LEU A 117 2.10 -8.95 10.59
C LEU A 117 3.21 -7.93 10.29
N HIS A 118 3.71 -7.92 9.06
CA HIS A 118 4.76 -6.98 8.66
C HIS A 118 4.29 -5.51 8.65
N TYR A 119 2.98 -5.21 8.54
CA TYR A 119 2.46 -3.84 8.72
C TYR A 119 2.70 -3.37 10.15
N TYR A 120 2.43 -4.26 11.12
CA TYR A 120 2.69 -3.99 12.52
C TYR A 120 4.20 -3.86 12.78
N GLU A 121 5.01 -4.81 12.33
CA GLU A 121 6.46 -4.81 12.58
C GLU A 121 7.15 -3.59 11.95
N MET A 122 6.81 -3.24 10.71
CA MET A 122 7.35 -2.04 10.05
C MET A 122 7.01 -0.76 10.83
N ALA A 123 5.76 -0.61 11.26
CA ALA A 123 5.33 0.53 12.07
C ALA A 123 6.04 0.54 13.43
N HIS A 124 6.13 -0.61 14.10
CA HIS A 124 6.78 -0.75 15.40
C HIS A 124 8.26 -0.33 15.35
N PHE A 125 9.03 -0.86 14.41
CA PHE A 125 10.46 -0.55 14.30
C PHE A 125 10.71 0.87 13.77
N ALA A 126 9.86 1.42 12.90
CA ALA A 126 9.96 2.80 12.43
C ALA A 126 9.50 3.85 13.45
N LEU A 127 8.75 3.44 14.50
CA LEU A 127 8.11 4.36 15.44
C LEU A 127 9.08 5.34 16.13
N PRO A 128 10.30 4.96 16.56
CA PRO A 128 11.24 5.92 17.15
C PRO A 128 11.56 7.11 16.23
N GLU A 129 11.75 6.85 14.94
CA GLU A 129 12.04 7.90 13.97
C GLU A 129 10.79 8.72 13.61
N LEU A 130 9.64 8.06 13.44
CA LEU A 130 8.36 8.72 13.21
C LEU A 130 7.96 9.65 14.36
N LYS A 131 8.32 9.32 15.61
CA LYS A 131 8.12 10.23 16.77
C LYS A 131 8.99 11.48 16.66
N LYS A 132 10.24 11.35 16.24
CA LYS A 132 11.16 12.48 16.08
C LYS A 132 10.68 13.42 14.95
N SER A 133 10.26 12.86 13.84
CA SER A 133 9.81 13.60 12.65
C SER A 133 8.37 14.11 12.76
N ARG A 134 7.55 13.59 13.68
CA ARG A 134 6.10 13.76 13.73
C ARG A 134 5.46 13.36 12.41
N GLY A 135 5.89 12.22 11.89
CA GLY A 135 5.60 11.75 10.54
C GLY A 135 4.18 11.27 10.30
N ALA A 136 4.01 10.45 9.26
CA ALA A 136 2.72 9.86 8.95
C ALA A 136 2.86 8.41 8.49
N ILE A 137 1.83 7.61 8.77
CA ILE A 137 1.69 6.23 8.29
C ILE A 137 0.49 6.14 7.35
N VAL A 138 0.69 5.54 6.17
CA VAL A 138 -0.40 5.21 5.26
C VAL A 138 -0.40 3.71 5.00
N ASN A 139 -1.51 3.05 5.33
CA ASN A 139 -1.73 1.64 5.06
C ASN A 139 -2.51 1.47 3.75
N ILE A 140 -1.99 0.69 2.81
CA ILE A 140 -2.74 0.32 1.62
C ILE A 140 -3.63 -0.86 1.98
N GLY A 141 -4.93 -0.62 1.93
CA GLY A 141 -5.99 -1.61 2.20
C GLY A 141 -6.65 -2.10 0.92
N SER A 142 -7.68 -2.92 1.08
CA SER A 142 -8.45 -3.45 -0.04
C SER A 142 -9.94 -3.48 0.28
N LYS A 143 -10.76 -3.29 -0.76
CA LYS A 143 -12.22 -3.45 -0.70
C LYS A 143 -12.67 -4.76 -0.04
N VAL A 144 -11.86 -5.82 -0.11
CA VAL A 144 -12.22 -7.14 0.44
C VAL A 144 -12.43 -7.14 1.95
N ALA A 145 -11.98 -6.10 2.65
CA ALA A 145 -12.28 -5.89 4.07
C ALA A 145 -13.75 -5.46 4.33
N GLU A 146 -14.42 -4.95 3.30
CA GLU A 146 -15.75 -4.34 3.40
C GLU A 146 -16.78 -5.05 2.51
N THR A 147 -16.31 -5.56 1.33
CA THR A 147 -17.14 -6.31 0.41
C THR A 147 -16.68 -7.76 0.36
N GLY A 148 -17.56 -8.75 0.47
CA GLY A 148 -17.15 -10.13 0.24
C GLY A 148 -16.72 -10.34 -1.21
N GLN A 149 -15.59 -11.01 -1.44
CA GLN A 149 -15.12 -11.40 -2.78
C GLN A 149 -15.27 -12.90 -3.03
N GLY A 150 -15.17 -13.72 -1.98
CA GLY A 150 -15.11 -15.18 -2.06
C GLY A 150 -13.70 -15.71 -2.33
N GLY A 151 -13.40 -16.90 -1.81
CA GLY A 151 -12.12 -17.58 -2.05
C GLY A 151 -10.87 -16.95 -1.40
N THR A 152 -11.00 -15.93 -0.57
CA THR A 152 -9.87 -15.14 -0.06
C THR A 152 -9.98 -14.81 1.43
N SER A 153 -10.42 -15.77 2.25
CA SER A 153 -10.72 -15.56 3.67
C SER A 153 -9.56 -14.94 4.46
N ALA A 154 -8.35 -15.46 4.29
CA ALA A 154 -7.19 -14.98 5.03
C ALA A 154 -6.78 -13.55 4.57
N TYR A 155 -6.85 -13.27 3.27
CA TYR A 155 -6.56 -11.95 2.74
C TYR A 155 -7.61 -10.91 3.19
N ALA A 156 -8.89 -11.29 3.23
CA ALA A 156 -9.97 -10.44 3.75
C ALA A 156 -9.76 -10.14 5.24
N ALA A 157 -9.42 -11.15 6.05
CA ALA A 157 -9.12 -10.97 7.47
C ALA A 157 -7.91 -10.03 7.69
N ALA A 158 -6.84 -10.20 6.89
CA ALA A 158 -5.67 -9.32 6.95
C ALA A 158 -6.04 -7.86 6.63
N ASN A 159 -6.83 -7.61 5.59
CA ASN A 159 -7.25 -6.26 5.24
C ASN A 159 -8.22 -5.65 6.27
N GLY A 160 -9.12 -6.45 6.86
CA GLY A 160 -9.93 -6.03 8.01
C GLY A 160 -9.05 -5.62 9.20
N GLY A 161 -8.00 -6.39 9.47
CA GLY A 161 -6.98 -6.06 10.47
C GLY A 161 -6.27 -4.74 10.17
N ARG A 162 -5.87 -4.48 8.91
CA ARG A 162 -5.26 -3.19 8.50
C ARG A 162 -6.18 -2.00 8.77
N ASN A 163 -7.49 -2.15 8.46
CA ASN A 163 -8.49 -1.12 8.72
C ASN A 163 -8.63 -0.82 10.23
N SER A 164 -8.61 -1.86 11.06
CA SER A 164 -8.65 -1.72 12.53
C SER A 164 -7.38 -1.08 13.07
N LEU A 165 -6.21 -1.56 12.65
CA LEU A 165 -4.91 -1.00 13.05
C LEU A 165 -4.75 0.47 12.64
N THR A 166 -5.31 0.87 11.50
CA THR A 166 -5.30 2.28 11.06
C THR A 166 -6.00 3.19 12.07
N ARG A 167 -7.14 2.78 12.59
CA ARG A 167 -7.88 3.56 13.60
C ARG A 167 -7.23 3.49 14.98
N GLU A 168 -6.78 2.31 15.39
CA GLU A 168 -6.11 2.09 16.67
C GLU A 168 -4.84 2.94 16.76
N TRP A 169 -3.95 2.84 15.76
CA TRP A 169 -2.72 3.62 15.74
C TRP A 169 -2.97 5.12 15.60
N ALA A 170 -4.04 5.55 14.93
CA ALA A 170 -4.40 6.97 14.86
C ALA A 170 -4.68 7.57 16.24
N VAL A 171 -5.28 6.79 17.16
CA VAL A 171 -5.52 7.19 18.55
C VAL A 171 -4.23 7.06 19.36
N GLU A 172 -3.58 5.89 19.30
CA GLU A 172 -2.37 5.58 20.08
C GLU A 172 -1.22 6.57 19.81
N LEU A 173 -1.09 7.03 18.55
CA LEU A 173 0.01 7.88 18.13
C LEU A 173 -0.33 9.38 18.08
N ALA A 174 -1.55 9.76 18.43
CA ALA A 174 -1.99 11.15 18.40
C ALA A 174 -1.17 12.05 19.34
N GLU A 175 -0.78 11.55 20.51
CA GLU A 175 0.07 12.27 21.48
C GLU A 175 1.44 12.65 20.89
N TYR A 176 1.94 11.88 19.91
CA TYR A 176 3.20 12.13 19.20
C TYR A 176 3.02 12.96 17.92
N HIS A 177 1.80 13.43 17.65
CA HIS A 177 1.44 14.14 16.42
C HIS A 177 1.69 13.32 15.13
N ILE A 178 1.63 12.00 15.22
CA ILE A 178 1.72 11.09 14.07
C ILE A 178 0.31 10.83 13.56
N ARG A 179 0.11 10.98 12.25
CA ARG A 179 -1.16 10.69 11.59
C ARG A 179 -1.12 9.30 10.96
N VAL A 180 -2.23 8.56 11.06
CA VAL A 180 -2.34 7.23 10.47
C VAL A 180 -3.63 7.15 9.67
N ASN A 181 -3.52 6.84 8.38
CA ASN A 181 -4.65 6.70 7.48
C ASN A 181 -4.51 5.45 6.59
N ALA A 182 -5.57 5.07 5.91
CA ALA A 182 -5.51 4.03 4.90
C ALA A 182 -6.09 4.51 3.56
N VAL A 183 -5.52 3.99 2.47
CA VAL A 183 -6.09 4.10 1.12
C VAL A 183 -6.65 2.73 0.75
N ILE A 184 -7.96 2.68 0.53
CA ILE A 184 -8.68 1.46 0.19
C ILE A 184 -8.79 1.33 -1.32
N VAL A 185 -8.26 0.22 -1.83
CA VAL A 185 -8.16 -0.06 -3.25
C VAL A 185 -9.17 -1.15 -3.65
N ALA A 186 -9.80 -0.99 -4.80
CA ALA A 186 -10.59 -2.04 -5.44
C ALA A 186 -9.80 -2.65 -6.61
N GLU A 187 -10.28 -2.45 -7.82
CA GLU A 187 -9.65 -2.96 -9.04
C GLU A 187 -8.61 -1.95 -9.54
N CYS A 188 -7.33 -2.28 -9.37
CA CYS A 188 -6.23 -1.46 -9.82
C CYS A 188 -5.38 -2.22 -10.84
N TRP A 189 -5.08 -1.58 -11.98
CA TRP A 189 -4.22 -2.17 -12.99
C TRP A 189 -2.76 -2.20 -12.50
N THR A 190 -2.28 -3.41 -12.23
CA THR A 190 -0.92 -3.68 -11.74
C THR A 190 -0.30 -4.85 -12.48
N PRO A 191 1.03 -5.03 -12.49
CA PRO A 191 1.66 -6.21 -13.08
C PRO A 191 1.15 -7.54 -12.50
N MET A 192 0.80 -7.57 -11.22
CA MET A 192 0.19 -8.75 -10.59
C MET A 192 -1.20 -9.03 -11.16
N TYR A 193 -1.99 -7.98 -11.39
CA TYR A 193 -3.32 -8.09 -11.98
C TYR A 193 -3.24 -8.55 -13.44
N GLU A 194 -2.30 -7.99 -14.20
CA GLU A 194 -2.03 -8.37 -15.59
C GLU A 194 -1.63 -9.85 -15.70
N THR A 195 -0.73 -10.32 -14.82
CA THR A 195 -0.32 -11.73 -14.74
C THR A 195 -1.51 -12.65 -14.46
N TRP A 196 -2.34 -12.27 -13.46
CA TRP A 196 -3.54 -13.04 -13.13
C TRP A 196 -4.53 -13.06 -14.30
N LEU A 197 -4.78 -11.92 -14.92
CA LEU A 197 -5.70 -11.84 -16.07
C LEU A 197 -5.20 -12.66 -17.25
N GLY A 198 -3.89 -12.74 -17.47
CA GLY A 198 -3.28 -13.60 -18.49
C GLY A 198 -3.47 -15.12 -18.24
N SER A 199 -3.86 -15.52 -17.02
CA SER A 199 -4.10 -16.93 -16.66
C SER A 199 -5.55 -17.38 -16.82
N VAL A 200 -6.50 -16.50 -17.13
CA VAL A 200 -7.91 -16.86 -17.33
C VAL A 200 -8.18 -17.24 -18.78
N GLU A 201 -9.27 -17.95 -19.04
CA GLU A 201 -9.61 -18.49 -20.36
C GLU A 201 -9.83 -17.39 -21.42
N ASP A 202 -10.55 -16.31 -21.07
CA ASP A 202 -10.74 -15.14 -21.93
C ASP A 202 -10.37 -13.84 -21.17
N PRO A 203 -9.10 -13.41 -21.27
CA PRO A 203 -8.62 -12.21 -20.60
C PRO A 203 -9.39 -10.94 -21.00
N ALA A 204 -9.74 -10.81 -22.28
CA ALA A 204 -10.39 -9.61 -22.79
C ALA A 204 -11.85 -9.49 -22.31
N ALA A 205 -12.60 -10.59 -22.34
CA ALA A 205 -13.97 -10.62 -21.81
C ALA A 205 -13.98 -10.43 -20.29
N THR A 206 -13.07 -11.11 -19.58
CA THR A 206 -12.93 -10.98 -18.12
C THR A 206 -12.61 -9.53 -17.73
N ARG A 207 -11.66 -8.91 -18.41
CA ARG A 207 -11.32 -7.50 -18.18
C ARG A 207 -12.54 -6.59 -18.39
N ARG A 208 -13.25 -6.71 -19.49
CA ARG A 208 -14.47 -5.92 -19.75
C ARG A 208 -15.54 -6.12 -18.68
N GLN A 209 -15.74 -7.36 -18.21
CA GLN A 209 -16.71 -7.64 -17.14
C GLN A 209 -16.34 -6.94 -15.83
N ILE A 210 -15.05 -6.89 -15.49
CA ILE A 210 -14.55 -6.22 -14.29
C ILE A 210 -14.73 -4.71 -14.44
N GLU A 211 -14.27 -4.13 -15.55
CA GLU A 211 -14.32 -2.69 -15.83
C GLU A 211 -15.77 -2.17 -15.83
N ASN A 212 -16.71 -2.92 -16.41
CA ASN A 212 -18.14 -2.58 -16.41
C ASN A 212 -18.79 -2.56 -15.01
N ARG A 213 -18.13 -3.15 -13.99
CA ARG A 213 -18.60 -3.10 -12.61
C ARG A 213 -18.09 -1.88 -11.84
N ILE A 214 -17.21 -1.09 -12.42
CA ILE A 214 -16.67 0.12 -11.81
C ILE A 214 -17.57 1.29 -12.23
N PRO A 215 -18.28 1.94 -11.29
CA PRO A 215 -19.30 2.94 -11.64
C PRO A 215 -18.73 4.16 -12.38
N PHE A 216 -17.54 4.63 -11.96
CA PHE A 216 -16.93 5.81 -12.57
C PHE A 216 -16.05 5.41 -13.75
N GLU A 217 -16.38 5.92 -14.93
CA GLU A 217 -15.66 5.74 -16.20
C GLU A 217 -15.52 4.29 -16.71
N ASN A 218 -16.05 3.28 -16.02
CA ASN A 218 -15.94 1.86 -16.38
C ASN A 218 -14.49 1.43 -16.67
N ARG A 219 -13.56 1.83 -15.86
CA ARG A 219 -12.14 1.48 -15.97
C ARG A 219 -11.53 1.17 -14.61
N MET A 220 -10.46 0.41 -14.62
CA MET A 220 -9.67 0.19 -13.41
C MET A 220 -8.95 1.46 -12.96
N THR A 221 -8.75 1.58 -11.66
CA THR A 221 -7.91 2.62 -11.04
C THR A 221 -6.45 2.40 -11.45
N THR A 222 -5.72 3.48 -11.67
CA THR A 222 -4.28 3.44 -11.95
C THR A 222 -3.46 3.45 -10.66
N CYS A 223 -2.23 2.95 -10.71
CA CYS A 223 -1.30 3.04 -9.59
C CYS A 223 -1.02 4.49 -9.18
N GLU A 224 -1.00 5.42 -10.14
CA GLU A 224 -0.76 6.83 -9.91
C GLU A 224 -1.91 7.51 -9.14
N GLU A 225 -3.17 7.18 -9.45
CA GLU A 225 -4.33 7.72 -8.72
C GLU A 225 -4.31 7.31 -7.24
N ILE A 226 -3.93 6.06 -6.95
CA ILE A 226 -3.74 5.59 -5.58
C ILE A 226 -2.55 6.28 -4.92
N ALA A 227 -1.44 6.43 -5.66
CA ALA A 227 -0.24 7.08 -5.18
C ALA A 227 -0.47 8.55 -4.83
N ASN A 228 -1.22 9.29 -5.64
CA ASN A 228 -1.54 10.70 -5.40
C ASN A 228 -2.28 10.88 -4.06
N MET A 229 -3.27 10.03 -3.77
CA MET A 229 -3.95 10.06 -2.47
C MET A 229 -3.02 9.67 -1.33
N THR A 230 -2.19 8.65 -1.53
CA THR A 230 -1.23 8.18 -0.52
C THR A 230 -0.25 9.30 -0.15
N VAL A 231 0.32 9.98 -1.14
CA VAL A 231 1.28 11.08 -0.94
C VAL A 231 0.59 12.30 -0.33
N PHE A 232 -0.64 12.62 -0.73
CA PHE A 232 -1.43 13.65 -0.05
C PHE A 232 -1.61 13.35 1.45
N LEU A 233 -1.93 12.11 1.81
CA LEU A 233 -2.12 11.70 3.22
C LEU A 233 -0.81 11.71 4.02
N LEU A 234 0.34 11.52 3.39
CA LEU A 234 1.65 11.68 4.03
C LEU A 234 1.99 13.16 4.27
N SER A 235 1.50 14.03 3.42
CA SER A 235 1.89 15.46 3.40
C SER A 235 1.28 16.27 4.54
N PRO A 236 1.89 17.42 4.92
CA PRO A 236 1.30 18.37 5.87
C PRO A 236 -0.01 19.00 5.35
N ARG A 237 -0.35 18.83 4.07
CA ARG A 237 -1.64 19.30 3.52
C ARG A 237 -2.83 18.53 4.06
N SER A 238 -2.61 17.33 4.60
CA SER A 238 -3.61 16.53 5.32
C SER A 238 -3.43 16.58 6.84
N SER A 239 -2.95 17.70 7.38
CA SER A 239 -2.52 17.86 8.78
C SER A 239 -3.59 17.54 9.84
N HIS A 240 -4.87 17.59 9.48
CA HIS A 240 -5.97 17.27 10.39
C HIS A 240 -6.76 16.02 9.96
N THR A 241 -6.14 15.15 9.14
CA THR A 241 -6.72 13.89 8.66
C THR A 241 -5.98 12.71 9.29
N THR A 242 -6.65 11.98 10.19
CA THR A 242 -6.12 10.77 10.81
C THR A 242 -7.25 9.78 11.10
N GLY A 243 -6.95 8.48 11.14
CA GLY A 243 -7.91 7.40 11.37
C GLY A 243 -8.86 7.13 10.20
N GLN A 244 -8.60 7.72 9.03
CA GLN A 244 -9.51 7.63 7.88
C GLN A 244 -9.18 6.46 6.97
N LEU A 245 -10.24 5.88 6.39
CA LEU A 245 -10.18 4.89 5.32
C LEU A 245 -10.69 5.59 4.05
N ILE A 246 -9.78 5.96 3.15
CA ILE A 246 -10.10 6.72 1.94
C ILE A 246 -10.16 5.79 0.74
N HIS A 247 -11.32 5.69 0.10
CA HIS A 247 -11.52 4.85 -1.08
C HIS A 247 -11.05 5.56 -2.34
N VAL A 248 -10.17 4.90 -3.09
CA VAL A 248 -9.74 5.30 -4.43
C VAL A 248 -10.06 4.14 -5.36
N ASP A 249 -11.34 4.04 -5.78
CA ASP A 249 -11.89 2.82 -6.36
C ASP A 249 -12.94 3.06 -7.46
N GLY A 250 -13.09 4.29 -7.93
CA GLY A 250 -14.12 4.64 -8.92
C GLY A 250 -15.56 4.40 -8.43
N GLY A 251 -15.77 4.43 -7.10
CA GLY A 251 -17.08 4.18 -6.47
C GLY A 251 -17.44 2.70 -6.36
N TYR A 252 -16.47 1.80 -6.59
CA TYR A 252 -16.71 0.35 -6.58
C TYR A 252 -17.35 -0.14 -5.28
N THR A 253 -16.92 0.35 -4.13
CA THR A 253 -17.34 -0.15 -2.83
C THR A 253 -18.70 0.41 -2.40
N HIS A 254 -18.96 1.70 -2.63
CA HIS A 254 -20.04 2.42 -1.97
C HIS A 254 -21.19 2.86 -2.88
N LEU A 255 -21.02 2.84 -4.21
CA LEU A 255 -22.09 3.27 -5.11
C LEU A 255 -23.01 2.12 -5.51
N ASP A 256 -24.31 2.41 -5.58
CA ASP A 256 -25.30 1.49 -6.11
C ASP A 256 -25.07 1.26 -7.60
N ARG A 257 -25.06 -0.03 -8.00
CA ARG A 257 -24.85 -0.47 -9.38
C ARG A 257 -26.16 -0.87 -10.08
N ALA A 258 -27.28 -0.78 -9.37
CA ALA A 258 -28.59 -1.11 -9.92
C ALA A 258 -29.14 0.00 -10.81
N VAL A 259 -28.48 1.16 -10.91
CA VAL A 259 -28.91 2.25 -11.77
C VAL A 259 -28.76 1.84 -13.22
N ILE A 260 -29.88 1.58 -13.85
CA ILE A 260 -29.94 1.41 -15.31
C ILE A 260 -29.65 2.78 -15.92
N ARG A 261 -28.49 2.88 -16.59
CA ARG A 261 -28.26 4.02 -17.49
C ARG A 261 -29.22 3.87 -18.67
N VAL A 262 -30.24 4.72 -18.73
CA VAL A 262 -31.14 4.86 -19.88
C VAL A 262 -30.42 5.61 -20.98
#